data_310084af7fd37cc75f7183e6d04650ee
#
_entry.id   310084af7fd37cc75f7183e6d04650ee
#
_cell.length_a   1.000
_cell.length_b   1.000
_cell.length_c   1.000
_cell.angle_alpha   90.00
_cell.angle_beta   90.00
_cell.angle_gamma   90.00
#
_symmetry.space_group_name_H-M   'P 1'
#
loop_
_entity.id
_entity.type
_entity.pdbx_description
1 polymer ?
#
loop_
_entity_poly.entity_id
_entity_poly.type
_entity_poly.pdbx_seq_one_letter_code
_entity_poly.pdbx_strand_id
1 'polypeptide(L)'
;MSQETEKNELLRMTPEQLQEARKLIRKTCANYDDAGNCLLLDDGEPCRCPQFGAYSVICKYFRDAVLPGDMKLHYSIIGQEPKCHCVMCGVPIYSNSNRAKYCLSCAAKERRRKETLRVRNTRARNVRI
;
A
#
# COMPACT_ATOMS: atom_id res chain seq x y z
N MET A 1 21.87 15.62 20.98
CA MET A 1 22.62 15.15 19.79
C MET A 1 22.29 13.73 19.38
N SER A 2 21.83 12.88 20.28
CA SER A 2 21.39 11.53 19.96
C SER A 2 20.04 11.48 19.22
N GLN A 3 19.25 12.54 19.23
CA GLN A 3 17.95 12.58 18.59
C GLN A 3 17.99 12.78 17.07
N GLU A 4 19.08 13.36 16.56
CA GLU A 4 19.26 13.55 15.12
C GLU A 4 19.66 12.26 14.39
N THR A 5 20.38 11.37 15.09
CA THR A 5 20.77 10.08 14.54
C THR A 5 19.60 9.10 14.44
N GLU A 6 18.61 9.19 15.33
CA GLU A 6 17.42 8.33 15.27
C GLU A 6 16.50 8.64 14.10
N LYS A 7 16.45 9.92 13.67
CA LYS A 7 15.64 10.33 12.53
C LYS A 7 16.22 9.91 11.18
N ASN A 8 17.49 9.57 11.15
CA ASN A 8 18.19 9.16 9.93
C ASN A 8 18.40 7.65 9.82
N GLU A 9 17.93 6.88 10.79
CA GLU A 9 18.00 5.43 10.67
C GLU A 9 17.09 4.94 9.56
N LEU A 10 17.68 4.16 8.64
CA LEU A 10 16.94 3.54 7.57
C LEU A 10 16.04 2.44 8.13
N LEU A 11 14.81 2.37 7.63
CA LEU A 11 13.91 1.28 7.94
C LEU A 11 14.49 -0.04 7.44
N ARG A 12 14.39 -1.08 8.25
CA ARG A 12 14.96 -2.37 7.93
C ARG A 12 13.86 -3.42 7.78
N MET A 13 13.99 -4.24 6.75
CA MET A 13 13.03 -5.29 6.45
C MET A 13 13.49 -6.64 6.99
N THR A 14 12.54 -7.48 7.36
CA THR A 14 12.79 -8.90 7.62
C THR A 14 12.97 -9.63 6.29
N PRO A 15 13.52 -10.88 6.27
CA PRO A 15 13.61 -11.65 5.02
C PRO A 15 12.27 -11.83 4.32
N GLU A 16 11.19 -12.01 5.05
CA GLU A 16 9.84 -12.14 4.51
C GLU A 16 9.36 -10.84 3.87
N GLN A 17 9.60 -9.72 4.55
CA GLN A 17 9.28 -8.40 4.00
C GLN A 17 10.08 -8.09 2.73
N LEU A 18 11.35 -8.50 2.70
CA LEU A 18 12.18 -8.31 1.51
C LEU A 18 11.63 -9.09 0.32
N GLN A 19 11.17 -10.32 0.52
CA GLN A 19 10.54 -11.10 -0.56
C GLN A 19 9.29 -10.42 -1.09
N GLU A 20 8.44 -9.92 -0.20
CA GLU A 20 7.25 -9.16 -0.60
C GLU A 20 7.61 -7.85 -1.31
N ALA A 21 8.65 -7.17 -0.85
CA ALA A 21 9.15 -5.96 -1.48
C ALA A 21 9.67 -6.25 -2.90
N ARG A 22 10.37 -7.36 -3.10
CA ARG A 22 10.85 -7.78 -4.42
C ARG A 22 9.70 -8.03 -5.39
N LYS A 23 8.65 -8.70 -4.93
CA LYS A 23 7.44 -8.92 -5.74
C LYS A 23 6.78 -7.60 -6.11
N LEU A 24 6.68 -6.68 -5.16
CA LEU A 24 6.08 -5.38 -5.38
C LEU A 24 6.89 -4.54 -6.37
N ILE A 25 8.22 -4.56 -6.27
CA ILE A 25 9.11 -3.87 -7.21
C ILE A 25 8.92 -4.40 -8.63
N ARG A 26 8.92 -5.72 -8.80
CA ARG A 26 8.72 -6.34 -10.12
C ARG A 26 7.38 -5.95 -10.74
N LYS A 27 6.36 -5.83 -9.92
CA LYS A 27 5.00 -5.57 -10.38
C LYS A 27 4.72 -4.10 -10.65
N THR A 28 5.23 -3.20 -9.80
CA THR A 28 4.78 -1.82 -9.79
C THR A 28 5.86 -0.76 -9.99
N CYS A 29 7.15 -1.09 -9.81
CA CYS A 29 8.20 -0.09 -9.97
C CYS A 29 8.40 0.25 -11.46
N ALA A 30 8.11 1.51 -11.82
CA ALA A 30 8.23 2.00 -13.18
C ALA A 30 9.68 2.07 -13.67
N ASN A 31 10.63 2.14 -12.74
CA ASN A 31 12.06 2.23 -13.06
C ASN A 31 12.75 0.87 -13.09
N TYR A 32 12.06 -0.20 -12.70
CA TYR A 32 12.61 -1.55 -12.71
C TYR A 32 12.41 -2.17 -14.09
N ASP A 33 13.49 -2.61 -14.70
CA ASP A 33 13.42 -3.35 -15.97
C ASP A 33 13.32 -4.86 -15.68
N ASP A 34 13.00 -5.65 -16.71
CA ASP A 34 12.82 -7.10 -16.56
C ASP A 34 14.13 -7.83 -16.31
N ALA A 35 15.27 -7.17 -16.49
CA ALA A 35 16.60 -7.73 -16.28
C ALA A 35 17.14 -7.45 -14.86
N GLY A 36 16.38 -6.79 -14.01
CA GLY A 36 16.79 -6.49 -12.64
C GLY A 36 17.53 -5.17 -12.47
N ASN A 37 17.48 -4.29 -13.46
CA ASN A 37 18.16 -3.01 -13.44
C ASN A 37 17.21 -1.87 -13.12
N CYS A 38 17.76 -0.77 -12.60
CA CYS A 38 17.01 0.45 -12.30
C CYS A 38 17.27 1.48 -13.41
N LEU A 39 16.22 1.86 -14.15
CA LEU A 39 16.31 2.84 -15.22
C LEU A 39 16.64 4.25 -14.71
N LEU A 40 16.26 4.56 -13.47
CA LEU A 40 16.55 5.84 -12.85
C LEU A 40 18.04 6.05 -12.60
N LEU A 41 18.76 4.96 -12.32
CA LEU A 41 20.20 4.98 -12.07
C LEU A 41 21.03 4.64 -13.31
N ASP A 42 20.39 4.41 -14.44
CA ASP A 42 21.04 4.12 -15.71
C ASP A 42 21.61 5.42 -16.28
N ASP A 43 22.93 5.55 -16.16
CA ASP A 43 23.68 6.72 -16.65
C ASP A 43 24.56 6.34 -17.85
N GLY A 44 24.00 5.51 -18.73
CA GLY A 44 24.70 4.95 -19.89
C GLY A 44 25.18 3.53 -19.69
N GLU A 45 25.26 3.05 -18.46
CA GLU A 45 25.57 1.68 -18.11
C GLU A 45 24.44 1.11 -17.22
N PRO A 46 24.03 -0.15 -17.44
CA PRO A 46 22.98 -0.75 -16.61
C PRO A 46 23.38 -0.79 -15.15
N CYS A 47 22.51 -0.31 -14.29
CA CYS A 47 22.70 -0.33 -12.85
C CYS A 47 21.61 -1.19 -12.19
N ARG A 48 22.01 -2.17 -11.40
CA ARG A 48 21.06 -3.03 -10.68
C ARG A 48 20.23 -2.21 -9.70
N CYS A 49 18.99 -2.62 -9.50
CA CYS A 49 18.13 -2.03 -8.49
C CYS A 49 18.73 -2.22 -7.10
N PRO A 50 19.15 -1.16 -6.42
CA PRO A 50 19.80 -1.29 -5.11
C PRO A 50 18.84 -1.80 -4.03
N GLN A 51 17.56 -1.47 -4.14
CA GLN A 51 16.55 -1.89 -3.17
C GLN A 51 16.21 -3.38 -3.28
N PHE A 52 16.37 -3.97 -4.45
CA PHE A 52 16.02 -5.37 -4.70
C PHE A 52 16.82 -6.35 -3.83
N GLY A 53 18.09 -6.03 -3.53
CA GLY A 53 18.93 -6.87 -2.71
C GLY A 53 19.20 -6.35 -1.30
N ALA A 54 18.64 -5.21 -0.91
CA ALA A 54 18.92 -4.56 0.36
C ALA A 54 17.80 -4.76 1.38
N TYR A 55 18.17 -5.15 2.60
CA TYR A 55 17.23 -5.23 3.71
C TYR A 55 16.80 -3.85 4.22
N SER A 56 17.65 -2.85 4.09
CA SER A 56 17.33 -1.47 4.45
C SER A 56 16.57 -0.78 3.34
N VAL A 57 15.61 0.07 3.69
CA VAL A 57 14.85 0.86 2.71
C VAL A 57 15.72 2.05 2.30
N ILE A 58 16.47 1.88 1.21
CA ILE A 58 17.45 2.86 0.73
C ILE A 58 17.00 3.64 -0.49
N CYS A 59 16.06 3.09 -1.26
CA CYS A 59 15.55 3.74 -2.47
C CYS A 59 14.39 4.66 -2.11
N LYS A 60 14.57 5.95 -2.33
CA LYS A 60 13.53 6.94 -2.05
C LYS A 60 12.28 6.71 -2.90
N TYR A 61 12.46 6.36 -4.17
CA TYR A 61 11.35 6.06 -5.07
C TYR A 61 10.54 4.85 -4.59
N PHE A 62 11.22 3.80 -4.12
CA PHE A 62 10.56 2.63 -3.54
C PHE A 62 9.73 3.03 -2.32
N ARG A 63 10.32 3.79 -1.41
CA ARG A 63 9.65 4.21 -0.18
C ARG A 63 8.43 5.09 -0.43
N ASP A 64 8.53 6.04 -1.38
CA ASP A 64 7.51 7.07 -1.57
C ASP A 64 6.48 6.71 -2.65
N ALA A 65 6.85 5.91 -3.64
CA ALA A 65 5.98 5.60 -4.78
C ALA A 65 5.58 4.12 -4.88
N VAL A 66 6.48 3.20 -4.59
CA VAL A 66 6.23 1.76 -4.74
C VAL A 66 5.59 1.17 -3.49
N LEU A 67 6.20 1.41 -2.34
CA LEU A 67 5.76 0.83 -1.07
C LEU A 67 4.32 1.22 -0.69
N PRO A 68 3.87 2.47 -0.88
CA PRO A 68 2.47 2.82 -0.60
C PRO A 68 1.44 2.09 -1.45
N GLY A 69 1.85 1.43 -2.53
CA GLY A 69 0.97 0.58 -3.33
C GLY A 69 0.53 -0.69 -2.60
N ASP A 70 1.27 -1.12 -1.58
CA ASP A 70 0.91 -2.19 -0.67
C ASP A 70 0.93 -1.65 0.75
N MET A 71 -0.20 -1.17 1.22
CA MET A 71 -0.30 -0.55 2.54
C MET A 71 -0.04 -1.52 3.68
N LYS A 72 -0.38 -2.79 3.51
CA LYS A 72 -0.10 -3.82 4.51
C LYS A 72 1.40 -3.98 4.73
N LEU A 73 2.16 -4.09 3.64
CA LEU A 73 3.62 -4.18 3.70
C LEU A 73 4.22 -2.88 4.26
N HIS A 74 3.71 -1.74 3.84
CA HIS A 74 4.15 -0.43 4.31
C HIS A 74 4.04 -0.31 5.85
N TYR A 75 2.86 -0.61 6.40
CA TYR A 75 2.66 -0.59 7.86
C TYR A 75 3.54 -1.61 8.58
N SER A 76 3.72 -2.78 7.99
CA SER A 76 4.59 -3.83 8.55
C SER A 76 6.04 -3.39 8.65
N ILE A 77 6.58 -2.72 7.64
CA ILE A 77 7.96 -2.24 7.62
C ILE A 77 8.16 -1.08 8.60
N ILE A 78 7.21 -0.14 8.65
CA ILE A 78 7.28 1.01 9.56
C ILE A 78 7.10 0.57 11.00
N GLY A 79 6.50 -0.59 11.24
CA GLY A 79 6.23 -1.08 12.59
C GLY A 79 5.06 -0.40 13.27
N GLN A 80 4.18 0.24 12.50
CA GLN A 80 2.97 0.86 13.01
C GLN A 80 1.77 -0.05 12.81
N GLU A 81 0.87 -0.02 13.76
CA GLU A 81 -0.42 -0.70 13.61
C GLU A 81 -1.40 0.21 12.88
N PRO A 82 -2.31 -0.37 12.06
CA PRO A 82 -3.33 0.43 11.41
C PRO A 82 -4.24 1.09 12.43
N LYS A 83 -4.54 2.36 12.20
CA LYS A 83 -5.38 3.17 13.11
C LYS A 83 -6.86 2.84 12.99
N CYS A 84 -7.27 2.26 11.90
CA CYS A 84 -8.67 1.99 11.60
C CYS A 84 -8.92 0.50 11.52
N HIS A 85 -10.09 0.08 12.02
CA HIS A 85 -10.57 -1.29 11.92
C HIS A 85 -11.95 -1.30 11.29
N CYS A 86 -12.27 -2.35 10.57
CA CYS A 86 -13.58 -2.50 9.95
C CYS A 86 -14.66 -2.57 11.03
N VAL A 87 -15.69 -1.72 10.93
CA VAL A 87 -16.79 -1.71 11.90
C VAL A 87 -17.70 -2.94 11.76
N MET A 88 -17.62 -3.66 10.64
CA MET A 88 -18.44 -4.84 10.37
C MET A 88 -17.77 -6.15 10.81
N CYS A 89 -16.51 -6.36 10.44
CA CYS A 89 -15.80 -7.61 10.70
C CYS A 89 -14.60 -7.47 11.64
N GLY A 90 -14.19 -6.26 11.98
CA GLY A 90 -13.12 -6.00 12.93
C GLY A 90 -11.71 -6.15 12.40
N VAL A 91 -11.53 -6.46 11.10
CA VAL A 91 -10.19 -6.59 10.52
C VAL A 91 -9.52 -5.22 10.42
N PRO A 92 -8.19 -5.16 10.56
CA PRO A 92 -7.48 -3.89 10.40
C PRO A 92 -7.57 -3.37 8.97
N ILE A 93 -7.72 -2.06 8.84
CA ILE A 93 -7.79 -1.38 7.54
C ILE A 93 -6.47 -0.66 7.30
N TYR A 94 -5.74 -1.08 6.28
CA TYR A 94 -4.48 -0.47 5.86
C TYR A 94 -4.77 0.63 4.84
N SER A 95 -5.03 1.84 5.34
CA SER A 95 -5.40 2.98 4.52
C SER A 95 -4.71 4.25 5.03
N ASN A 96 -4.46 5.19 4.12
CA ASN A 96 -3.97 6.53 4.47
C ASN A 96 -5.06 7.41 5.08
N SER A 97 -6.32 7.02 4.94
CA SER A 97 -7.45 7.80 5.44
C SER A 97 -7.80 7.41 6.87
N ASN A 98 -7.91 8.40 7.74
CA ASN A 98 -8.42 8.21 9.10
C ASN A 98 -9.94 8.00 9.15
N ARG A 99 -10.62 8.18 8.02
CA ARG A 99 -12.07 8.04 7.89
C ARG A 99 -12.51 6.67 7.38
N ALA A 100 -11.58 5.79 7.10
CA ALA A 100 -11.89 4.44 6.63
C ALA A 100 -12.66 3.66 7.70
N LYS A 101 -13.86 3.20 7.38
CA LYS A 101 -14.75 2.45 8.29
C LYS A 101 -14.89 0.99 7.91
N TYR A 102 -14.67 0.64 6.66
CA TYR A 102 -14.89 -0.69 6.13
C TYR A 102 -13.65 -1.22 5.43
N CYS A 103 -13.37 -2.52 5.56
CA CYS A 103 -12.40 -3.20 4.72
C CYS A 103 -12.93 -3.29 3.28
N LEU A 104 -12.09 -3.69 2.33
CA LEU A 104 -12.49 -3.72 0.92
C LEU A 104 -13.72 -4.55 0.65
N SER A 105 -13.82 -5.75 1.26
CA SER A 105 -14.97 -6.62 1.06
C SER A 105 -16.24 -6.09 1.72
N CYS A 106 -16.13 -5.55 2.93
CA CYS A 106 -17.28 -4.94 3.62
C CYS A 106 -17.73 -3.65 2.96
N ALA A 107 -16.81 -2.85 2.43
CA ALA A 107 -17.13 -1.64 1.67
C ALA A 107 -17.93 -1.98 0.41
N ALA A 108 -17.55 -3.06 -0.29
CA ALA A 108 -18.28 -3.52 -1.47
C ALA A 108 -19.70 -3.97 -1.12
N LYS A 109 -19.84 -4.72 -0.03
CA LYS A 109 -21.17 -5.16 0.46
C LYS A 109 -22.06 -3.98 0.84
N GLU A 110 -21.50 -3.01 1.54
CA GLU A 110 -22.25 -1.82 1.98
C GLU A 110 -22.66 -0.96 0.78
N ARG A 111 -21.82 -0.84 -0.20
CA ARG A 111 -22.12 -0.13 -1.45
C ARG A 111 -23.28 -0.80 -2.20
N ARG A 112 -23.25 -2.14 -2.30
CA ARG A 112 -24.35 -2.91 -2.92
C ARG A 112 -25.65 -2.75 -2.17
N ARG A 113 -25.60 -2.76 -0.83
CA ARG A 113 -26.79 -2.57 0.00
C ARG A 113 -27.43 -1.20 -0.23
N LYS A 114 -26.62 -0.15 -0.24
CA LYS A 114 -27.09 1.22 -0.50
C LYS A 114 -27.68 1.35 -1.89
N GLU A 115 -27.06 0.75 -2.87
CA GLU A 115 -27.53 0.77 -4.26
C GLU A 115 -28.87 0.05 -4.39
N THR A 116 -29.03 -1.10 -3.77
CA THR A 116 -30.29 -1.85 -3.75
C THR A 116 -31.41 -1.02 -3.12
N LEU A 117 -31.15 -0.35 -1.99
CA LEU A 117 -32.13 0.51 -1.34
C LEU A 117 -32.52 1.71 -2.22
N ARG A 118 -31.53 2.31 -2.88
CA ARG A 118 -31.78 3.45 -3.78
C ARG A 118 -32.67 3.04 -4.96
N VAL A 119 -32.39 1.92 -5.58
CA VAL A 119 -33.18 1.39 -6.69
C VAL A 119 -34.61 1.06 -6.23
N ARG A 120 -34.74 0.40 -5.07
CA ARG A 120 -36.05 0.07 -4.49
C ARG A 120 -36.89 1.32 -4.22
N ASN A 121 -36.28 2.35 -3.64
CA ASN A 121 -36.97 3.61 -3.37
C ASN A 121 -37.38 4.33 -4.65
N THR A 122 -36.55 4.32 -5.68
CA THR A 122 -36.87 4.89 -6.98
C THR A 122 -38.05 4.18 -7.65
N ARG A 123 -38.08 2.83 -7.61
CA ARG A 123 -39.18 2.04 -8.14
C ARG A 123 -40.48 2.31 -7.38
N ALA A 124 -40.40 2.44 -6.04
CA ALA A 124 -41.57 2.76 -5.23
C ALA A 124 -42.15 4.14 -5.57
N ARG A 125 -41.31 5.13 -5.85
CA ARG A 125 -41.76 6.45 -6.32
C ARG A 125 -42.43 6.38 -7.68
N ASN A 126 -41.92 5.56 -8.60
CA ASN A 126 -42.46 5.46 -9.95
C ASN A 126 -43.79 4.70 -10.00
N VAL A 127 -44.07 3.85 -9.01
CA VAL A 127 -45.33 3.08 -8.94
C VAL A 127 -46.47 3.93 -8.38
N ARG A 128 -46.20 5.11 -7.81
CA ARG A 128 -47.22 5.97 -7.20
C ARG A 128 -47.90 6.92 -8.19
N ILE A 129 -47.88 6.63 -9.45
CA ILE A 129 -48.56 7.46 -10.44
C ILE A 129 -50.02 6.88 -10.63
#